data_8b84d303f3161d209c4f18b1a21d9701
#
_entry.id   8b84d303f3161d209c4f18b1a21d9701
#
_cell.length_a   1.000
_cell.length_b   1.000
_cell.length_c   1.000
_cell.angle_alpha   90.00
_cell.angle_beta   90.00
_cell.angle_gamma   90.00
#
_symmetry.space_group_name_H-M   'P 1'
#
loop_
_entity.id
_entity.type
_entity.pdbx_description
1 polymer ?
#
loop_
_entity_poly.entity_id
_entity_poly.type
_entity_poly.pdbx_seq_one_letter_code
_entity_poly.pdbx_strand_id
1 'polypeptide(L)'
;MSAPSGPGPGSAVAVIPVREGALPLGGADVAWEVGPGGLTVLMGTGCAEAAAALPAALTAWGWDVGPYAPGSWAEQLAPLLRSAGQIVLPASPDGRDLAPRLAVTLDRPLVAGALEVRDGIALVPRWEGAALAEVAVDARAVLTRLPNTAQTPLPMTLGATYRELSFPLAPPAAASDAELLELIPADPATVDLSEARRIIAGGAGLGGAQAFQLLDRIAKALSASLGATRLAADLGWVDQARYIGTTGVSVDPDLYVAIGISGAVQHLTGLGDPRHIVAANIDASCPMMSRAELALVCDVGELLAALAARLEVHASV
;
A
#
# COMPACT_ATOMS: atom_id res chain seq x y z
N MET A 1 -8.97 -26.24 -20.69
CA MET A 1 -7.71 -25.49 -20.44
C MET A 1 -6.99 -26.23 -19.32
N SER A 2 -5.72 -26.61 -19.51
CA SER A 2 -4.96 -27.34 -18.49
C SER A 2 -4.78 -26.47 -17.26
N ALA A 3 -5.02 -27.03 -16.05
CA ALA A 3 -4.61 -26.40 -14.80
C ALA A 3 -3.14 -25.99 -14.90
N PRO A 4 -2.72 -24.86 -14.34
CA PRO A 4 -1.30 -24.54 -14.31
C PRO A 4 -0.59 -25.71 -13.65
N SER A 5 0.47 -26.20 -14.27
CA SER A 5 1.45 -26.97 -13.52
C SER A 5 1.82 -26.09 -12.33
N GLY A 6 1.59 -26.56 -11.11
CA GLY A 6 1.91 -25.78 -9.88
C GLY A 6 3.31 -25.19 -9.97
N PRO A 7 3.65 -24.25 -9.07
CA PRO A 7 4.98 -23.64 -9.07
C PRO A 7 6.02 -24.75 -9.10
N GLY A 8 7.06 -24.58 -9.89
CA GLY A 8 8.18 -25.53 -9.91
C GLY A 8 8.68 -25.75 -8.48
N PRO A 9 9.19 -26.94 -8.14
CA PRO A 9 9.69 -27.20 -6.79
C PRO A 9 10.69 -26.13 -6.37
N GLY A 10 10.43 -25.44 -5.25
CA GLY A 10 11.30 -24.39 -4.71
C GLY A 10 11.14 -23.00 -5.32
N SER A 11 10.28 -22.78 -6.34
CA SER A 11 10.04 -21.43 -6.84
C SER A 11 9.19 -20.59 -5.88
N ALA A 12 9.49 -19.29 -5.80
CA ALA A 12 8.74 -18.35 -4.98
C ALA A 12 7.33 -18.10 -5.57
N VAL A 13 6.36 -17.84 -4.71
CA VAL A 13 4.98 -17.54 -5.08
C VAL A 13 4.50 -16.27 -4.37
N ALA A 14 4.00 -15.32 -5.14
CA ALA A 14 3.25 -14.18 -4.61
C ALA A 14 1.78 -14.57 -4.46
N VAL A 15 1.18 -14.34 -3.29
CA VAL A 15 -0.26 -14.50 -3.06
C VAL A 15 -0.82 -13.15 -2.64
N ILE A 16 -1.72 -12.59 -3.45
CA ILE A 16 -2.20 -11.23 -3.31
C ILE A 16 -3.73 -11.26 -3.18
N PRO A 17 -4.26 -10.97 -1.98
CA PRO A 17 -5.70 -10.75 -1.78
C PRO A 17 -6.17 -9.53 -2.58
N VAL A 18 -7.27 -9.69 -3.33
CA VAL A 18 -7.85 -8.63 -4.16
C VAL A 18 -9.29 -8.37 -3.73
N ARG A 19 -9.66 -7.10 -3.62
CA ARG A 19 -11.04 -6.66 -3.37
C ARG A 19 -11.50 -5.73 -4.48
N GLU A 20 -12.60 -6.08 -5.14
CA GLU A 20 -13.25 -5.24 -6.15
C GLU A 20 -12.28 -4.69 -7.22
N GLY A 21 -11.37 -5.53 -7.70
CA GLY A 21 -10.38 -5.15 -8.71
C GLY A 21 -9.20 -4.31 -8.20
N ALA A 22 -9.16 -3.97 -6.91
CA ALA A 22 -8.08 -3.19 -6.34
C ALA A 22 -6.95 -4.07 -5.79
N LEU A 23 -5.70 -3.77 -6.18
CA LEU A 23 -4.53 -4.33 -5.52
C LEU A 23 -4.36 -3.69 -4.14
N PRO A 24 -4.04 -4.48 -3.10
CA PRO A 24 -3.64 -3.93 -1.82
C PRO A 24 -2.29 -3.20 -1.93
N LEU A 25 -2.03 -2.30 -0.98
CA LEU A 25 -0.72 -1.67 -0.85
C LEU A 25 0.39 -2.73 -0.71
N GLY A 26 1.48 -2.58 -1.46
CA GLY A 26 2.56 -3.57 -1.54
C GLY A 26 2.27 -4.78 -2.43
N GLY A 27 1.08 -4.88 -3.03
CA GLY A 27 0.72 -6.01 -3.90
C GLY A 27 1.58 -6.09 -5.15
N ALA A 28 1.82 -4.96 -5.81
CA ALA A 28 2.70 -4.89 -6.98
C ALA A 28 4.17 -5.17 -6.62
N ASP A 29 4.62 -4.69 -5.44
CA ASP A 29 6.00 -4.92 -4.96
C ASP A 29 6.28 -6.42 -4.78
N VAL A 30 5.36 -7.12 -4.12
CA VAL A 30 5.47 -8.57 -3.88
C VAL A 30 5.45 -9.37 -5.19
N ALA A 31 4.58 -9.00 -6.12
CA ALA A 31 4.54 -9.63 -7.44
C ALA A 31 5.85 -9.42 -8.21
N TRP A 32 6.40 -8.21 -8.15
CA TRP A 32 7.65 -7.85 -8.83
C TRP A 32 8.87 -8.51 -8.19
N GLU A 33 8.90 -8.64 -6.85
CA GLU A 33 9.96 -9.34 -6.12
C GLU A 33 10.05 -10.82 -6.50
N VAL A 34 8.90 -11.49 -6.63
CA VAL A 34 8.81 -12.88 -7.08
C VAL A 34 9.20 -12.99 -8.56
N GLY A 35 8.91 -11.99 -9.35
CA GLY A 35 9.36 -11.82 -10.72
C GLY A 35 8.73 -12.76 -11.75
N PRO A 36 9.17 -12.65 -13.03
CA PRO A 36 8.60 -13.44 -14.13
C PRO A 36 8.85 -14.95 -14.04
N GLY A 37 9.86 -15.35 -13.26
CA GLY A 37 10.20 -16.76 -13.03
C GLY A 37 9.39 -17.45 -11.94
N GLY A 38 8.64 -16.67 -11.15
CA GLY A 38 7.76 -17.15 -10.09
C GLY A 38 6.29 -17.17 -10.50
N LEU A 39 5.45 -17.50 -9.55
CA LEU A 39 4.01 -17.53 -9.72
C LEU A 39 3.37 -16.38 -8.95
N THR A 40 2.58 -15.54 -9.63
CA THR A 40 1.74 -14.53 -8.98
C THR A 40 0.29 -15.00 -9.00
N VAL A 41 -0.31 -15.17 -7.82
CA VAL A 41 -1.71 -15.56 -7.63
C VAL A 41 -2.49 -14.39 -7.06
N LEU A 42 -3.49 -13.95 -7.77
CA LEU A 42 -4.51 -12.99 -7.31
C LEU A 42 -5.73 -13.77 -6.82
N MET A 43 -6.25 -13.46 -5.65
CA MET A 43 -7.38 -14.18 -5.09
C MET A 43 -8.37 -13.22 -4.45
N GLY A 44 -9.66 -13.33 -4.83
CA GLY A 44 -10.70 -12.47 -4.28
C GLY A 44 -11.80 -12.12 -5.26
N THR A 45 -11.99 -10.84 -5.52
CA THR A 45 -12.99 -10.32 -6.48
C THR A 45 -12.35 -9.30 -7.41
N GLY A 46 -12.63 -9.42 -8.73
CA GLY A 46 -12.09 -8.51 -9.75
C GLY A 46 -10.59 -8.74 -10.04
N CYS A 47 -10.13 -9.99 -10.01
CA CYS A 47 -8.71 -10.30 -10.20
C CYS A 47 -8.18 -9.88 -11.59
N ALA A 48 -9.03 -9.85 -12.62
CA ALA A 48 -8.63 -9.41 -13.94
C ALA A 48 -8.31 -7.92 -14.00
N GLU A 49 -9.11 -7.09 -13.33
CA GLU A 49 -8.89 -5.66 -13.20
C GLU A 49 -7.61 -5.37 -12.38
N ALA A 50 -7.43 -6.11 -11.28
CA ALA A 50 -6.23 -5.97 -10.45
C ALA A 50 -4.94 -6.31 -11.23
N ALA A 51 -4.98 -7.29 -12.11
CA ALA A 51 -3.84 -7.67 -12.95
C ALA A 51 -3.38 -6.51 -13.88
N ALA A 52 -4.28 -5.63 -14.29
CA ALA A 52 -3.93 -4.47 -15.10
C ALA A 52 -3.03 -3.47 -14.37
N ALA A 53 -3.02 -3.47 -13.04
CA ALA A 53 -2.16 -2.63 -12.22
C ALA A 53 -0.80 -3.27 -11.88
N LEU A 54 -0.56 -4.52 -12.32
CA LEU A 54 0.72 -5.19 -12.16
C LEU A 54 1.67 -4.90 -13.34
N PRO A 55 3.00 -5.01 -13.14
CA PRO A 55 3.98 -4.86 -14.21
C PRO A 55 3.70 -5.77 -15.41
N ALA A 56 3.81 -5.22 -16.64
CA ALA A 56 3.48 -5.93 -17.88
C ALA A 56 4.35 -7.16 -18.17
N ALA A 57 5.54 -7.24 -17.56
CA ALA A 57 6.44 -8.39 -17.69
C ALA A 57 5.96 -9.63 -16.91
N LEU A 58 4.95 -9.48 -16.05
CA LEU A 58 4.45 -10.58 -15.21
C LEU A 58 3.29 -11.31 -15.86
N THR A 59 3.08 -12.56 -15.43
CA THR A 59 1.85 -13.32 -15.63
C THR A 59 1.16 -13.48 -14.28
N ALA A 60 -0.05 -12.97 -14.18
CA ALA A 60 -0.89 -13.10 -13.01
C ALA A 60 -1.96 -14.17 -13.23
N TRP A 61 -2.07 -15.07 -12.27
CA TRP A 61 -3.14 -16.06 -12.25
C TRP A 61 -4.19 -15.63 -11.25
N GLY A 62 -5.41 -15.38 -11.73
CA GLY A 62 -6.50 -14.89 -10.91
C GLY A 62 -7.52 -15.95 -10.58
N TRP A 63 -8.05 -15.90 -9.36
CA TRP A 63 -9.11 -16.76 -8.88
C TRP A 63 -10.18 -15.93 -8.18
N ASP A 64 -11.26 -15.64 -8.90
CA ASP A 64 -12.42 -14.94 -8.36
C ASP A 64 -13.25 -15.92 -7.51
N VAL A 65 -12.98 -15.91 -6.22
CA VAL A 65 -13.58 -16.84 -5.23
C VAL A 65 -14.68 -16.20 -4.38
N GLY A 66 -15.04 -14.98 -4.69
CA GLY A 66 -16.05 -14.23 -3.94
C GLY A 66 -15.49 -13.47 -2.75
N PRO A 67 -16.36 -13.13 -1.77
CA PRO A 67 -16.00 -12.35 -0.60
C PRO A 67 -14.85 -12.94 0.21
N TYR A 68 -14.18 -12.10 0.96
CA TYR A 68 -13.03 -12.50 1.78
C TYR A 68 -13.41 -13.55 2.82
N ALA A 69 -12.79 -14.73 2.71
CA ALA A 69 -12.98 -15.88 3.58
C ALA A 69 -11.61 -16.57 3.80
N PRO A 70 -10.76 -16.00 4.67
CA PRO A 70 -9.32 -16.31 4.70
C PRO A 70 -9.00 -17.75 5.11
N GLY A 71 -9.81 -18.38 5.96
CA GLY A 71 -9.65 -19.78 6.32
C GLY A 71 -9.90 -20.70 5.13
N SER A 72 -11.04 -20.49 4.46
CA SER A 72 -11.40 -21.22 3.24
C SER A 72 -10.37 -20.98 2.13
N TRP A 73 -9.91 -19.75 1.97
CA TRP A 73 -8.88 -19.41 0.97
C TRP A 73 -7.55 -20.13 1.22
N ALA A 74 -7.12 -20.21 2.49
CA ALA A 74 -5.90 -20.93 2.84
C ALA A 74 -5.98 -22.43 2.50
N GLU A 75 -7.11 -23.07 2.80
CA GLU A 75 -7.35 -24.48 2.46
C GLU A 75 -7.36 -24.72 0.95
N GLN A 76 -8.01 -23.83 0.19
CA GLN A 76 -8.12 -23.94 -1.26
C GLN A 76 -6.79 -23.69 -1.97
N LEU A 77 -5.95 -22.78 -1.46
CA LEU A 77 -4.62 -22.49 -2.00
C LEU A 77 -3.59 -23.59 -1.67
N ALA A 78 -3.79 -24.31 -0.56
CA ALA A 78 -2.81 -25.27 -0.06
C ALA A 78 -2.36 -26.33 -1.10
N PRO A 79 -3.23 -26.95 -1.90
CA PRO A 79 -2.82 -27.92 -2.93
C PRO A 79 -1.88 -27.30 -3.96
N LEU A 80 -2.13 -26.05 -4.38
CA LEU A 80 -1.29 -25.33 -5.33
C LEU A 80 0.08 -24.98 -4.75
N LEU A 81 0.11 -24.63 -3.46
CA LEU A 81 1.28 -24.07 -2.80
C LEU A 81 2.18 -25.10 -2.11
N ARG A 82 1.78 -26.38 -2.04
CA ARG A 82 2.57 -27.43 -1.35
C ARG A 82 3.99 -27.59 -1.86
N SER A 83 4.21 -27.44 -3.17
CA SER A 83 5.54 -27.57 -3.81
C SER A 83 6.30 -26.26 -3.90
N ALA A 84 5.65 -25.13 -3.59
CA ALA A 84 6.29 -23.81 -3.63
C ALA A 84 7.47 -23.72 -2.65
N GLY A 85 8.45 -22.91 -3.00
CA GLY A 85 9.45 -22.40 -2.09
C GLY A 85 8.82 -21.37 -1.12
N GLN A 86 9.34 -20.17 -1.09
CA GLN A 86 8.76 -19.09 -0.29
C GLN A 86 7.40 -18.66 -0.85
N ILE A 87 6.48 -18.36 0.06
CA ILE A 87 5.18 -17.78 -0.25
C ILE A 87 5.17 -16.38 0.31
N VAL A 88 4.99 -15.38 -0.55
CA VAL A 88 5.14 -13.98 -0.17
C VAL A 88 3.79 -13.27 -0.34
N LEU A 89 3.33 -12.59 0.70
CA LEU A 89 2.10 -11.79 0.69
C LEU A 89 2.44 -10.33 0.98
N PRO A 90 1.67 -9.36 0.48
CA PRO A 90 1.76 -7.98 0.97
C PRO A 90 1.35 -7.91 2.44
N ALA A 91 1.99 -7.06 3.24
CA ALA A 91 1.60 -6.83 4.64
C ALA A 91 0.35 -5.92 4.76
N SER A 92 -0.53 -5.95 3.77
CA SER A 92 -1.87 -5.36 3.83
C SER A 92 -2.72 -6.02 4.93
N PRO A 93 -3.84 -5.44 5.38
CA PRO A 93 -4.73 -6.06 6.36
C PRO A 93 -5.09 -7.50 6.00
N ASP A 94 -5.51 -7.76 4.76
CA ASP A 94 -5.89 -9.10 4.29
C ASP A 94 -4.67 -10.04 4.17
N GLY A 95 -3.53 -9.53 3.72
CA GLY A 95 -2.31 -10.33 3.63
C GLY A 95 -1.79 -10.74 5.00
N ARG A 96 -1.88 -9.87 5.99
CA ARG A 96 -1.51 -10.16 7.39
C ARG A 96 -2.42 -11.19 8.05
N ASP A 97 -3.70 -11.24 7.66
CA ASP A 97 -4.64 -12.25 8.18
C ASP A 97 -4.53 -13.59 7.43
N LEU A 98 -4.34 -13.56 6.11
CA LEU A 98 -4.23 -14.78 5.29
C LEU A 98 -2.91 -15.53 5.53
N ALA A 99 -1.79 -14.80 5.71
CA ALA A 99 -0.46 -15.41 5.82
C ALA A 99 -0.32 -16.41 6.97
N PRO A 100 -0.74 -16.13 8.24
CA PRO A 100 -0.67 -17.11 9.31
C PRO A 100 -1.56 -18.33 9.07
N ARG A 101 -2.70 -18.17 8.41
CA ARG A 101 -3.60 -19.29 8.06
C ARG A 101 -2.94 -20.21 7.03
N LEU A 102 -2.31 -19.63 5.99
CA LEU A 102 -1.50 -20.40 5.03
C LEU A 102 -0.33 -21.12 5.71
N ALA A 103 0.36 -20.43 6.61
CA ALA A 103 1.49 -21.01 7.34
C ALA A 103 1.06 -22.25 8.13
N VAL A 104 -0.06 -22.17 8.86
CA VAL A 104 -0.63 -23.30 9.61
C VAL A 104 -1.11 -24.41 8.66
N THR A 105 -1.88 -24.08 7.62
CA THR A 105 -2.44 -25.07 6.69
C THR A 105 -1.35 -25.84 5.94
N LEU A 106 -0.21 -25.20 5.67
CA LEU A 106 0.92 -25.79 4.95
C LEU A 106 2.01 -26.38 5.88
N ASP A 107 1.88 -26.21 7.19
CA ASP A 107 2.89 -26.56 8.20
C ASP A 107 4.25 -25.91 7.86
N ARG A 108 4.26 -24.57 7.78
CA ARG A 108 5.42 -23.75 7.40
C ARG A 108 5.68 -22.64 8.41
N PRO A 109 6.95 -22.24 8.59
CA PRO A 109 7.28 -21.07 9.41
C PRO A 109 6.74 -19.78 8.77
N LEU A 110 6.35 -18.81 9.62
CA LEU A 110 5.90 -17.48 9.22
C LEU A 110 6.92 -16.43 9.64
N VAL A 111 7.28 -15.55 8.70
CA VAL A 111 8.03 -14.31 8.99
C VAL A 111 7.14 -13.12 8.61
N ALA A 112 6.67 -12.39 9.62
CA ALA A 112 5.72 -11.29 9.43
C ALA A 112 6.42 -9.94 9.39
N GLY A 113 6.04 -9.10 8.40
CA GLY A 113 6.44 -7.70 8.30
C GLY A 113 7.91 -7.50 7.90
N ALA A 114 8.41 -8.28 6.95
CA ALA A 114 9.77 -8.12 6.46
C ALA A 114 9.89 -6.86 5.57
N LEU A 115 10.89 -6.03 5.86
CA LEU A 115 11.32 -4.91 5.02
C LEU A 115 12.11 -5.40 3.81
N GLU A 116 12.97 -6.37 4.04
CA GLU A 116 13.89 -6.91 3.05
C GLU A 116 14.15 -8.39 3.36
N VAL A 117 14.37 -9.18 2.31
CA VAL A 117 14.86 -10.55 2.44
C VAL A 117 16.05 -10.69 1.52
N ARG A 118 17.23 -10.96 2.09
CA ARG A 118 18.47 -11.15 1.34
C ARG A 118 19.26 -12.29 1.95
N ASP A 119 19.80 -13.17 1.11
CA ASP A 119 20.67 -14.29 1.49
C ASP A 119 20.10 -15.17 2.62
N GLY A 120 18.77 -15.38 2.62
CA GLY A 120 18.10 -16.17 3.64
C GLY A 120 17.91 -15.47 4.99
N ILE A 121 18.09 -14.14 5.04
CA ILE A 121 17.86 -13.31 6.22
C ILE A 121 16.79 -12.26 5.90
N ALA A 122 15.78 -12.14 6.75
CA ALA A 122 14.80 -11.07 6.71
C ALA A 122 15.15 -9.97 7.70
N LEU A 123 15.09 -8.73 7.28
CA LEU A 123 15.10 -7.56 8.17
C LEU A 123 13.67 -7.24 8.58
N VAL A 124 13.38 -7.30 9.86
CA VAL A 124 12.03 -7.11 10.39
C VAL A 124 12.05 -6.00 11.43
N PRO A 125 11.30 -4.90 11.22
CA PRO A 125 11.22 -3.82 12.19
C PRO A 125 10.57 -4.31 13.51
N ARG A 126 11.09 -3.81 14.60
CA ARG A 126 10.61 -4.05 15.95
C ARG A 126 10.46 -2.72 16.69
N TRP A 127 9.58 -2.70 17.69
CA TRP A 127 9.34 -1.50 18.51
C TRP A 127 9.06 -0.27 17.63
N GLU A 128 8.03 -0.37 16.78
CA GLU A 128 7.61 0.73 15.87
C GLU A 128 8.73 1.25 14.96
N GLY A 129 9.63 0.36 14.54
CA GLY A 129 10.75 0.71 13.67
C GLY A 129 12.01 1.21 14.40
N ALA A 130 12.00 1.29 15.73
CA ALA A 130 13.15 1.72 16.51
C ALA A 130 14.34 0.74 16.46
N ALA A 131 14.10 -0.51 16.09
CA ALA A 131 15.14 -1.51 15.87
C ALA A 131 14.81 -2.40 14.67
N LEU A 132 15.85 -2.95 14.05
CA LEU A 132 15.73 -4.00 13.02
C LEU A 132 16.22 -5.33 13.59
N ALA A 133 15.40 -6.36 13.48
CA ALA A 133 15.78 -7.72 13.81
C ALA A 133 16.17 -8.47 12.53
N GLU A 134 17.29 -9.15 12.57
CA GLU A 134 17.68 -10.14 11.55
C GLU A 134 17.05 -11.48 11.90
N VAL A 135 16.24 -12.01 10.98
CA VAL A 135 15.52 -13.28 11.17
C VAL A 135 15.93 -14.23 10.04
N ALA A 136 16.45 -15.42 10.40
CA ALA A 136 16.72 -16.45 9.42
C ALA A 136 15.42 -16.91 8.76
N VAL A 137 15.39 -16.98 7.44
CA VAL A 137 14.24 -17.34 6.64
C VAL A 137 14.42 -18.74 6.06
N ASP A 138 13.51 -19.64 6.40
CA ASP A 138 13.43 -20.96 5.78
C ASP A 138 13.10 -20.84 4.29
N ALA A 139 13.67 -21.71 3.46
CA ALA A 139 13.41 -21.75 2.02
C ALA A 139 11.93 -22.01 1.66
N ARG A 140 11.13 -22.46 2.62
CA ARG A 140 9.69 -22.73 2.48
C ARG A 140 8.83 -21.82 3.36
N ALA A 141 9.39 -20.75 3.92
CA ALA A 141 8.65 -19.84 4.79
C ALA A 141 7.49 -19.15 4.05
N VAL A 142 6.44 -18.83 4.82
CA VAL A 142 5.44 -17.83 4.45
C VAL A 142 5.92 -16.48 4.96
N LEU A 143 5.86 -15.47 4.13
CA LEU A 143 6.38 -14.13 4.40
C LEU A 143 5.29 -13.08 4.18
N THR A 144 5.23 -12.06 5.04
CA THR A 144 4.55 -10.81 4.65
C THR A 144 5.58 -9.71 4.49
N ARG A 145 5.44 -8.94 3.38
CA ARG A 145 6.35 -7.85 3.01
C ARG A 145 5.68 -6.51 3.28
N LEU A 146 6.40 -5.61 3.91
CA LEU A 146 5.95 -4.23 4.05
C LEU A 146 5.93 -3.55 2.68
N PRO A 147 5.00 -2.61 2.45
CA PRO A 147 4.90 -1.91 1.18
C PRO A 147 6.13 -1.03 0.93
N ASN A 148 6.38 -0.73 -0.36
CA ASN A 148 7.43 0.18 -0.81
C ASN A 148 8.86 -0.22 -0.38
N THR A 149 9.07 -1.51 -0.21
CA THR A 149 10.36 -2.09 0.17
C THR A 149 10.98 -2.92 -0.94
N ALA A 150 10.46 -2.80 -2.17
CA ALA A 150 11.01 -3.48 -3.33
C ALA A 150 12.44 -3.00 -3.59
N GLN A 151 13.38 -3.93 -3.64
CA GLN A 151 14.81 -3.62 -3.90
C GLN A 151 15.05 -3.12 -5.32
N THR A 152 14.13 -3.42 -6.22
CA THR A 152 14.17 -3.00 -7.62
C THR A 152 12.96 -2.13 -7.92
N PRO A 153 13.13 -0.94 -8.48
CA PRO A 153 12.01 -0.07 -8.85
C PRO A 153 11.00 -0.80 -9.74
N LEU A 154 9.72 -0.58 -9.47
CA LEU A 154 8.65 -1.11 -10.31
C LEU A 154 8.75 -0.50 -11.72
N PRO A 155 8.59 -1.31 -12.78
CA PRO A 155 8.57 -0.77 -14.13
C PRO A 155 7.33 0.08 -14.36
N MET A 156 7.49 1.15 -15.15
CA MET A 156 6.41 2.08 -15.49
C MET A 156 5.33 1.45 -16.40
N THR A 157 5.67 0.35 -17.11
CA THR A 157 4.72 -0.31 -18.00
C THR A 157 3.90 -1.32 -17.22
N LEU A 158 2.60 -1.05 -17.10
CA LEU A 158 1.63 -1.88 -16.40
C LEU A 158 0.82 -2.73 -17.39
N GLY A 159 0.09 -3.71 -16.87
CA GLY A 159 -0.78 -4.60 -17.63
C GLY A 159 -0.21 -6.02 -17.75
N ALA A 160 -0.10 -6.72 -16.62
CA ALA A 160 0.33 -8.12 -16.61
C ALA A 160 -0.59 -9.01 -17.44
N THR A 161 -0.04 -10.07 -18.01
CA THR A 161 -0.86 -11.09 -18.69
C THR A 161 -1.72 -11.81 -17.65
N TYR A 162 -3.04 -11.66 -17.77
CA TYR A 162 -4.00 -12.34 -16.90
C TYR A 162 -4.36 -13.73 -17.41
N ARG A 163 -4.40 -14.68 -16.50
CA ARG A 163 -4.91 -16.04 -16.73
C ARG A 163 -5.83 -16.45 -15.59
N GLU A 164 -6.99 -16.96 -15.93
CA GLU A 164 -7.94 -17.45 -14.95
C GLU A 164 -7.51 -18.82 -14.40
N LEU A 165 -7.52 -18.95 -13.07
CA LEU A 165 -7.36 -20.22 -12.38
C LEU A 165 -8.70 -20.90 -12.25
N SER A 166 -8.84 -22.08 -12.85
CA SER A 166 -9.99 -22.95 -12.66
C SER A 166 -9.55 -24.17 -11.86
N PHE A 167 -9.87 -24.17 -10.56
CA PHE A 167 -9.75 -25.38 -9.74
C PHE A 167 -11.13 -25.92 -9.41
N PRO A 168 -11.31 -27.24 -9.33
CA PRO A 168 -12.46 -27.78 -8.63
C PRO A 168 -12.35 -27.33 -7.17
N LEU A 169 -13.22 -26.40 -6.77
CA LEU A 169 -13.39 -26.00 -5.39
C LEU A 169 -13.71 -27.26 -4.58
N ALA A 170 -12.77 -27.70 -3.76
CA ALA A 170 -13.19 -28.51 -2.61
C ALA A 170 -14.16 -27.63 -1.81
N PRO A 171 -15.36 -28.13 -1.47
CA PRO A 171 -16.23 -27.36 -0.60
C PRO A 171 -15.42 -27.01 0.65
N PRO A 172 -15.48 -25.75 1.15
CA PRO A 172 -14.78 -25.38 2.34
C PRO A 172 -15.14 -26.40 3.41
N ALA A 173 -14.16 -26.98 4.09
CA ALA A 173 -14.40 -27.74 5.28
C ALA A 173 -15.27 -26.86 6.17
N ALA A 174 -16.29 -27.42 6.81
CA ALA A 174 -17.31 -26.69 7.57
C ALA A 174 -16.75 -25.96 8.84
N ALA A 175 -15.51 -25.55 8.81
CA ALA A 175 -14.92 -24.68 9.81
C ALA A 175 -15.58 -23.29 9.67
N SER A 176 -16.02 -22.76 10.79
CA SER A 176 -16.56 -21.40 10.90
C SER A 176 -15.51 -20.40 10.47
N ASP A 177 -15.55 -19.96 9.22
CA ASP A 177 -14.74 -18.86 8.72
C ASP A 177 -15.41 -17.53 9.03
N ALA A 178 -14.65 -16.45 8.92
CA ALA A 178 -15.22 -15.12 9.00
C ALA A 178 -16.17 -14.90 7.81
N GLU A 179 -17.35 -14.36 8.09
CA GLU A 179 -18.31 -13.94 7.09
C GLU A 179 -18.18 -12.42 6.89
N LEU A 180 -18.00 -11.98 5.65
CA LEU A 180 -18.04 -10.57 5.32
C LEU A 180 -19.48 -10.08 5.38
N LEU A 181 -19.84 -9.34 6.44
CA LEU A 181 -21.17 -8.78 6.60
C LEU A 181 -21.34 -7.48 5.82
N GLU A 182 -20.32 -6.63 5.83
CA GLU A 182 -20.35 -5.31 5.20
C GLU A 182 -18.93 -4.86 4.81
N LEU A 183 -18.80 -4.22 3.67
CA LEU A 183 -17.61 -3.50 3.26
C LEU A 183 -17.83 -2.01 3.47
N ILE A 184 -17.24 -1.45 4.49
CA ILE A 184 -17.27 -0.02 4.76
C ILE A 184 -16.14 0.63 3.96
N PRO A 185 -16.45 1.52 2.97
CA PRO A 185 -15.41 2.21 2.22
C PRO A 185 -14.50 2.99 3.19
N ALA A 186 -13.19 2.95 2.94
CA ALA A 186 -12.26 3.74 3.73
C ALA A 186 -12.58 5.24 3.59
N ASP A 187 -12.82 5.90 4.72
CA ASP A 187 -12.94 7.36 4.76
C ASP A 187 -11.53 7.96 4.77
N PRO A 188 -11.12 8.72 3.74
CA PRO A 188 -9.81 9.37 3.68
C PRO A 188 -9.49 10.24 4.91
N ALA A 189 -10.53 10.69 5.64
CA ALA A 189 -10.35 11.47 6.86
C ALA A 189 -9.94 10.62 8.07
N THR A 190 -10.27 9.33 8.09
CA THR A 190 -10.06 8.43 9.22
C THR A 190 -9.05 7.31 8.95
N VAL A 191 -8.71 7.05 7.67
CA VAL A 191 -7.70 6.05 7.32
C VAL A 191 -6.35 6.40 7.95
N ASP A 192 -5.61 5.38 8.37
CA ASP A 192 -4.23 5.57 8.83
C ASP A 192 -3.41 6.25 7.72
N LEU A 193 -2.71 7.32 8.07
CA LEU A 193 -1.99 8.12 7.09
C LEU A 193 -0.89 7.32 6.38
N SER A 194 -0.33 6.32 7.04
CA SER A 194 0.66 5.39 6.46
C SER A 194 0.09 4.50 5.34
N GLU A 195 -1.23 4.29 5.33
CA GLU A 195 -1.92 3.48 4.33
C GLU A 195 -2.61 4.33 3.23
N ALA A 196 -2.54 5.66 3.37
CA ALA A 196 -3.22 6.58 2.46
C ALA A 196 -2.54 6.61 1.08
N ARG A 197 -3.28 6.29 0.03
CA ARG A 197 -2.77 6.31 -1.35
C ARG A 197 -2.63 7.72 -1.94
N ARG A 198 -3.41 8.68 -1.42
CA ARG A 198 -3.37 10.09 -1.84
C ARG A 198 -3.31 10.95 -0.59
N ILE A 199 -2.35 11.83 -0.52
CA ILE A 199 -2.16 12.74 0.61
C ILE A 199 -2.07 14.16 0.09
N ILE A 200 -2.86 15.05 0.68
CA ILE A 200 -2.70 16.50 0.55
C ILE A 200 -2.19 17.01 1.89
N ALA A 201 -0.97 17.52 1.90
CA ALA A 201 -0.32 17.95 3.14
C ALA A 201 -0.13 19.47 3.18
N GLY A 202 -0.37 20.04 4.34
CA GLY A 202 -0.17 21.45 4.62
C GLY A 202 1.07 21.73 5.47
N GLY A 203 1.74 22.82 5.16
CA GLY A 203 2.85 23.35 5.95
C GLY A 203 2.52 24.67 6.67
N ALA A 204 3.55 25.26 7.32
CA ALA A 204 3.42 26.54 7.98
C ALA A 204 3.03 27.67 7.03
N GLY A 205 3.30 27.53 5.73
CA GLY A 205 2.90 28.51 4.70
C GLY A 205 1.38 28.73 4.60
N LEU A 206 0.56 27.81 5.13
CA LEU A 206 -0.90 27.99 5.21
C LEU A 206 -1.33 29.08 6.22
N GLY A 207 -0.51 29.41 7.19
CA GLY A 207 -0.71 30.56 8.10
C GLY A 207 -1.72 30.35 9.23
N GLY A 208 -2.44 29.21 9.32
CA GLY A 208 -3.35 28.99 10.45
C GLY A 208 -4.35 27.85 10.28
N ALA A 209 -5.07 27.57 11.39
CA ALA A 209 -6.02 26.45 11.47
C ALA A 209 -7.20 26.57 10.47
N GLN A 210 -7.65 27.78 10.15
CA GLN A 210 -8.75 27.98 9.18
C GLN A 210 -8.35 27.49 7.78
N ALA A 211 -7.10 27.75 7.35
CA ALA A 211 -6.62 27.26 6.06
C ALA A 211 -6.49 25.72 6.06
N PHE A 212 -6.12 25.12 7.19
CA PHE A 212 -6.12 23.66 7.33
C PHE A 212 -7.52 23.06 7.29
N GLN A 213 -8.53 23.71 7.86
CA GLN A 213 -9.93 23.28 7.71
C GLN A 213 -10.41 23.34 6.26
N LEU A 214 -9.99 24.35 5.50
CA LEU A 214 -10.28 24.42 4.07
C LEU A 214 -9.54 23.34 3.31
N LEU A 215 -8.26 23.10 3.63
CA LEU A 215 -7.45 22.04 3.03
C LEU A 215 -8.05 20.66 3.29
N ASP A 216 -8.57 20.39 4.48
CA ASP A 216 -9.25 19.14 4.82
C ASP A 216 -10.48 18.89 3.94
N ARG A 217 -11.30 19.92 3.74
CA ARG A 217 -12.45 19.82 2.84
C ARG A 217 -12.05 19.59 1.38
N ILE A 218 -11.00 20.25 0.92
CA ILE A 218 -10.44 20.03 -0.42
C ILE A 218 -9.89 18.58 -0.54
N ALA A 219 -9.18 18.11 0.49
CA ALA A 219 -8.66 16.75 0.52
C ALA A 219 -9.79 15.72 0.41
N LYS A 220 -10.87 15.90 1.19
CA LYS A 220 -12.07 15.04 1.14
C LYS A 220 -12.72 15.04 -0.24
N ALA A 221 -12.89 16.22 -0.86
CA ALA A 221 -13.47 16.33 -2.20
C ALA A 221 -12.63 15.61 -3.28
N LEU A 222 -11.31 15.48 -3.06
CA LEU A 222 -10.38 14.78 -3.93
C LEU A 222 -10.13 13.32 -3.51
N SER A 223 -10.87 12.82 -2.52
CA SER A 223 -10.68 11.48 -1.93
C SER A 223 -9.21 11.26 -1.50
N ALA A 224 -8.64 12.25 -0.85
CA ALA A 224 -7.28 12.25 -0.31
C ALA A 224 -7.29 12.45 1.20
N SER A 225 -6.29 11.88 1.88
CA SER A 225 -6.07 12.10 3.32
C SER A 225 -5.34 13.42 3.56
N LEU A 226 -5.69 14.08 4.67
CA LEU A 226 -4.97 15.28 5.12
C LEU A 226 -3.68 14.88 5.83
N GLY A 227 -2.55 15.44 5.42
CA GLY A 227 -1.27 15.38 6.10
C GLY A 227 -0.79 16.76 6.56
N ALA A 228 0.24 16.80 7.40
CA ALA A 228 0.80 18.05 7.89
C ALA A 228 2.29 17.98 8.20
N THR A 229 2.94 19.14 8.22
CA THR A 229 4.28 19.25 8.80
C THR A 229 4.23 19.28 10.32
N ARG A 230 5.35 18.97 10.98
CA ARG A 230 5.49 19.02 12.44
C ARG A 230 5.03 20.35 13.02
N LEU A 231 5.47 21.47 12.45
CA LEU A 231 5.13 22.79 12.97
C LEU A 231 3.61 23.04 12.98
N ALA A 232 2.89 22.60 11.96
CA ALA A 232 1.44 22.74 11.91
C ALA A 232 0.73 21.89 12.98
N ALA A 233 1.22 20.69 13.24
CA ALA A 233 0.71 19.82 14.29
C ALA A 233 1.04 20.36 15.70
N ASP A 234 2.27 20.83 15.92
CA ASP A 234 2.72 21.43 17.20
C ASP A 234 1.93 22.71 17.53
N LEU A 235 1.51 23.48 16.53
CA LEU A 235 0.65 24.66 16.68
C LEU A 235 -0.84 24.30 16.86
N GLY A 236 -1.21 23.03 16.83
CA GLY A 236 -2.58 22.56 17.00
C GLY A 236 -3.50 22.88 15.83
N TRP A 237 -2.96 23.16 14.63
CA TRP A 237 -3.78 23.40 13.43
C TRP A 237 -4.40 22.12 12.86
N VAL A 238 -3.80 20.97 13.19
CA VAL A 238 -4.18 19.63 12.77
C VAL A 238 -3.81 18.63 13.87
N ASP A 239 -4.46 17.46 13.88
CA ASP A 239 -4.15 16.38 14.82
C ASP A 239 -2.71 15.87 14.65
N GLN A 240 -2.05 15.51 15.76
CA GLN A 240 -0.69 14.95 15.77
C GLN A 240 -0.59 13.64 14.95
N ALA A 241 -1.67 12.85 14.86
CA ALA A 241 -1.73 11.66 14.03
C ALA A 241 -1.59 11.95 12.52
N ARG A 242 -1.70 13.21 12.11
CA ARG A 242 -1.53 13.65 10.72
C ARG A 242 -0.14 14.24 10.42
N TYR A 243 0.75 14.26 11.41
CA TYR A 243 2.11 14.75 11.24
C TYR A 243 3.00 13.74 10.48
N ILE A 244 3.59 14.20 9.37
CA ILE A 244 4.53 13.45 8.53
C ILE A 244 5.96 13.93 8.83
N GLY A 245 6.84 13.00 9.16
CA GLY A 245 8.24 13.34 9.43
C GLY A 245 8.97 12.25 10.22
N THR A 246 10.23 12.49 10.54
CA THR A 246 11.14 11.53 11.21
C THR A 246 10.57 10.94 12.52
N THR A 247 9.81 11.72 13.27
CA THR A 247 9.18 11.30 14.55
C THR A 247 7.66 11.24 14.45
N GLY A 248 7.12 11.40 13.26
CA GLY A 248 5.70 11.29 12.94
C GLY A 248 5.42 10.05 12.10
N VAL A 249 4.37 10.12 11.30
CA VAL A 249 4.00 9.05 10.38
C VAL A 249 4.94 9.07 9.17
N SER A 250 5.44 7.90 8.77
CA SER A 250 6.10 7.70 7.48
C SER A 250 5.06 7.31 6.46
N VAL A 251 5.10 7.94 5.28
CA VAL A 251 4.11 7.77 4.22
C VAL A 251 4.78 7.57 2.86
N ASP A 252 4.11 6.81 2.00
CA ASP A 252 4.57 6.58 0.64
C ASP A 252 3.37 6.44 -0.32
N PRO A 253 2.66 7.56 -0.55
CA PRO A 253 1.44 7.56 -1.35
C PRO A 253 1.72 7.49 -2.86
N ASP A 254 0.69 7.11 -3.63
CA ASP A 254 0.73 7.26 -5.09
C ASP A 254 0.79 8.75 -5.50
N LEU A 255 0.13 9.63 -4.73
CA LEU A 255 0.13 11.07 -4.97
C LEU A 255 0.33 11.84 -3.66
N TYR A 256 1.35 12.68 -3.64
CA TYR A 256 1.62 13.62 -2.56
C TYR A 256 1.51 15.07 -3.04
N VAL A 257 0.58 15.82 -2.46
CA VAL A 257 0.40 17.25 -2.79
C VAL A 257 0.85 18.08 -1.58
N ALA A 258 1.96 18.80 -1.73
CA ALA A 258 2.57 19.62 -0.69
C ALA A 258 2.17 21.09 -0.85
N ILE A 259 1.40 21.64 0.10
CA ILE A 259 0.92 23.04 0.06
C ILE A 259 1.56 23.86 1.18
N GLY A 260 2.39 24.84 0.81
CA GLY A 260 3.09 25.68 1.77
C GLY A 260 4.12 24.93 2.64
N ILE A 261 4.69 23.85 2.12
CA ILE A 261 5.71 23.02 2.77
C ILE A 261 7.07 23.36 2.17
N SER A 262 8.04 23.74 3.00
CA SER A 262 9.40 24.05 2.55
C SER A 262 10.24 22.81 2.22
N GLY A 263 9.93 21.66 2.82
CA GLY A 263 10.70 20.43 2.62
C GLY A 263 11.93 20.35 3.54
N ALA A 264 11.77 20.70 4.82
CA ALA A 264 12.78 20.43 5.83
C ALA A 264 13.14 18.92 5.84
N VAL A 265 14.41 18.61 6.14
CA VAL A 265 14.94 17.23 6.11
C VAL A 265 14.07 16.28 6.93
N GLN A 266 13.61 16.71 8.10
CA GLN A 266 12.78 15.91 8.99
C GLN A 266 11.44 15.52 8.35
N HIS A 267 10.84 16.42 7.56
CA HIS A 267 9.60 16.14 6.84
C HIS A 267 9.86 15.20 5.67
N LEU A 268 10.92 15.48 4.89
CA LEU A 268 11.30 14.66 3.74
C LEU A 268 11.71 13.23 4.14
N THR A 269 12.25 13.03 5.34
CA THR A 269 12.58 11.69 5.87
C THR A 269 11.32 10.86 6.15
N GLY A 270 10.21 11.50 6.56
CA GLY A 270 8.92 10.82 6.71
C GLY A 270 8.18 10.62 5.39
N LEU A 271 8.62 11.29 4.33
CA LEU A 271 8.10 11.11 2.99
C LEU A 271 9.04 10.15 2.24
N GLY A 272 8.59 8.92 2.03
CA GLY A 272 9.35 7.90 1.31
C GLY A 272 9.64 8.26 -0.14
N ASP A 273 9.20 7.45 -1.08
CA ASP A 273 9.35 7.68 -2.53
C ASP A 273 7.96 7.73 -3.22
N PRO A 274 7.15 8.77 -2.98
CA PRO A 274 5.85 8.91 -3.60
C PRO A 274 5.94 8.85 -5.11
N ARG A 275 4.99 8.18 -5.72
CA ARG A 275 4.97 8.01 -7.18
C ARG A 275 4.85 9.33 -7.91
N HIS A 276 4.09 10.29 -7.36
CA HIS A 276 3.91 11.63 -7.90
C HIS A 276 3.94 12.66 -6.78
N ILE A 277 4.69 13.74 -6.98
CA ILE A 277 4.75 14.88 -6.07
C ILE A 277 4.31 16.13 -6.80
N VAL A 278 3.32 16.83 -6.24
CA VAL A 278 2.92 18.18 -6.63
C VAL A 278 3.23 19.10 -5.46
N ALA A 279 3.87 20.23 -5.72
CA ALA A 279 4.18 21.21 -4.68
C ALA A 279 3.70 22.61 -5.05
N ALA A 280 3.20 23.36 -4.07
CA ALA A 280 2.85 24.76 -4.20
C ALA A 280 3.51 25.56 -3.07
N ASN A 281 4.28 26.57 -3.41
CA ASN A 281 4.96 27.45 -2.46
C ASN A 281 5.23 28.81 -3.11
N ILE A 282 5.37 29.86 -2.29
CA ILE A 282 5.84 31.17 -2.73
C ILE A 282 7.35 31.16 -3.00
N ASP A 283 8.09 30.29 -2.32
CA ASP A 283 9.54 30.12 -2.50
C ASP A 283 9.84 29.02 -3.51
N ALA A 284 10.21 29.43 -4.72
CA ALA A 284 10.59 28.53 -5.80
C ALA A 284 11.85 27.72 -5.52
N SER A 285 12.67 28.14 -4.54
CA SER A 285 13.97 27.53 -4.23
C SER A 285 13.90 26.50 -3.09
N CYS A 286 12.76 26.35 -2.45
CA CYS A 286 12.65 25.43 -1.32
C CYS A 286 12.77 23.95 -1.74
N PRO A 287 13.35 23.08 -0.89
CA PRO A 287 13.64 21.70 -1.24
C PRO A 287 12.44 20.88 -1.71
N MET A 288 11.23 21.15 -1.22
CA MET A 288 10.02 20.46 -1.67
C MET A 288 9.71 20.74 -3.13
N MET A 289 9.90 21.99 -3.58
CA MET A 289 9.68 22.36 -4.99
C MET A 289 10.64 21.64 -5.94
N SER A 290 11.89 21.41 -5.50
CA SER A 290 12.88 20.68 -6.30
C SER A 290 12.59 19.19 -6.46
N ARG A 291 11.78 18.60 -5.56
CA ARG A 291 11.37 17.19 -5.62
C ARG A 291 10.08 16.98 -6.41
N ALA A 292 9.33 18.03 -6.66
CA ALA A 292 8.02 17.93 -7.30
C ALA A 292 8.13 17.78 -8.81
N GLU A 293 7.32 16.90 -9.41
CA GLU A 293 7.12 16.82 -10.86
C GLU A 293 6.33 18.03 -11.37
N LEU A 294 5.42 18.54 -10.55
CA LEU A 294 4.69 19.77 -10.82
C LEU A 294 4.88 20.73 -9.65
N ALA A 295 5.62 21.82 -9.90
CA ALA A 295 5.90 22.87 -8.93
C ALA A 295 5.16 24.16 -9.32
N LEU A 296 4.31 24.66 -8.42
CA LEU A 296 3.53 25.88 -8.59
C LEU A 296 4.09 26.98 -7.69
N VAL A 297 4.62 28.04 -8.28
CA VAL A 297 5.07 29.23 -7.54
C VAL A 297 3.89 30.18 -7.41
N CYS A 298 3.23 30.17 -6.27
CA CYS A 298 2.03 30.97 -6.05
C CYS A 298 1.76 31.20 -4.55
N ASP A 299 0.88 32.14 -4.25
CA ASP A 299 0.29 32.27 -2.93
C ASP A 299 -0.63 31.06 -2.65
N VAL A 300 -0.39 30.39 -1.51
CA VAL A 300 -1.14 29.18 -1.18
C VAL A 300 -2.58 29.49 -0.76
N GLY A 301 -2.87 30.65 -0.22
CA GLY A 301 -4.23 31.09 0.10
C GLY A 301 -5.08 31.31 -1.16
N GLU A 302 -4.50 31.95 -2.17
CA GLU A 302 -5.14 32.12 -3.48
C GLU A 302 -5.36 30.76 -4.16
N LEU A 303 -4.38 29.86 -4.07
CA LEU A 303 -4.52 28.50 -4.61
C LEU A 303 -5.65 27.73 -3.93
N LEU A 304 -5.73 27.76 -2.58
CA LEU A 304 -6.81 27.09 -1.85
C LEU A 304 -8.18 27.66 -2.21
N ALA A 305 -8.29 28.98 -2.34
CA ALA A 305 -9.53 29.62 -2.74
C ALA A 305 -9.97 29.20 -4.16
N ALA A 306 -9.02 29.13 -5.10
CA ALA A 306 -9.29 28.70 -6.47
C ALA A 306 -9.70 27.20 -6.53
N LEU A 307 -9.01 26.34 -5.77
CA LEU A 307 -9.37 24.93 -5.67
C LEU A 307 -10.74 24.73 -5.04
N ALA A 308 -11.04 25.44 -3.95
CA ALA A 308 -12.34 25.37 -3.29
C ALA A 308 -13.48 25.79 -4.24
N ALA A 309 -13.30 26.89 -4.97
CA ALA A 309 -14.27 27.34 -5.94
C ALA A 309 -14.51 26.32 -7.07
N ARG A 310 -13.43 25.68 -7.57
CA ARG A 310 -13.53 24.71 -8.65
C ARG A 310 -14.11 23.38 -8.23
N LEU A 311 -13.93 22.99 -6.97
CA LEU A 311 -14.46 21.76 -6.37
C LEU A 311 -15.82 21.99 -5.69
N GLU A 312 -16.39 23.19 -5.78
CA GLU A 312 -17.65 23.59 -5.13
C GLU A 312 -17.64 23.38 -3.60
N VAL A 313 -16.45 23.47 -3.02
CA VAL A 313 -16.25 23.35 -1.55
C VAL A 313 -16.51 24.71 -0.91
N HIS A 314 -17.64 24.83 -0.20
CA HIS A 314 -17.97 26.08 0.48
C HIS A 314 -17.16 26.24 1.79
N ALA A 315 -16.61 27.41 2.02
CA ALA A 315 -16.11 27.80 3.34
C ALA A 315 -17.33 27.92 4.26
N SER A 316 -17.48 27.00 5.22
CA SER A 316 -18.46 27.22 6.29
C SER A 316 -18.00 28.41 7.12
N VAL A 317 -18.88 29.39 7.32
CA VAL A 317 -18.71 30.59 8.17
C VAL A 317 -18.64 30.18 9.63
#